data_0c641b2b52ffbb17d0ee86a824f496de
#
_entry.id   0c641b2b52ffbb17d0ee86a824f496de
#
_cell.length_a   1.000
_cell.length_b   1.000
_cell.length_c   1.000
_cell.angle_alpha   90.00
_cell.angle_beta   90.00
_cell.angle_gamma   90.00
#
_symmetry.space_group_name_H-M   'P 1'
#
loop_
_entity.id
_entity.type
_entity.pdbx_description
1 polymer ?
#
loop_
_entity_poly.entity_id
_entity_poly.type
_entity_poly.pdbx_seq_one_letter_code
_entity_poly.pdbx_strand_id
1 'polypeptide(L)'
;MDHIGMDVHKQETQVCIEDARGTVVLEQRIRTTRERFAALLGGRPRARILLDAATESEWVAQHLEGLGHEVCVADPNYAAMYATRSRRVKTDWRDARTLADSCRLGAYRATHRTSAAQRTVRAQLAVREALVRTRTRYISVLRAVLRRDGVCVPRVDHTLTRGPAS
;
A
#
# COMPACT_ATOMS: atom_id res chain seq x y z
N MET A 1 -2.33 14.34 -23.14
CA MET A 1 -1.59 13.62 -22.09
C MET A 1 -2.40 12.39 -21.75
N ASP A 2 -1.75 11.22 -21.70
CA ASP A 2 -2.43 9.96 -21.33
C ASP A 2 -2.78 9.94 -19.84
N HIS A 3 -3.88 9.25 -19.53
CA HIS A 3 -4.36 9.02 -18.17
C HIS A 3 -4.37 7.51 -17.92
N ILE A 4 -3.75 7.10 -16.83
CA ILE A 4 -3.51 5.70 -16.53
C ILE A 4 -4.14 5.36 -15.19
N GLY A 5 -4.99 4.35 -15.18
CA GLY A 5 -5.52 3.75 -13.97
C GLY A 5 -4.82 2.44 -13.68
N MET A 6 -4.42 2.21 -12.44
CA MET A 6 -3.79 0.97 -12.02
C MET A 6 -4.42 0.43 -10.75
N ASP A 7 -4.97 -0.76 -10.83
CA ASP A 7 -5.39 -1.56 -9.69
C ASP A 7 -4.23 -2.48 -9.30
N VAL A 8 -3.56 -2.11 -8.19
CA VAL A 8 -2.28 -2.69 -7.79
C VAL A 8 -2.48 -3.78 -6.75
N HIS A 9 -2.10 -5.00 -7.08
CA HIS A 9 -2.05 -6.12 -6.16
C HIS A 9 -0.63 -6.65 -5.98
N LYS A 10 -0.43 -7.50 -4.99
CA LYS A 10 0.88 -8.03 -4.61
C LYS A 10 1.63 -8.73 -5.74
N GLN A 11 0.93 -9.48 -6.59
CA GLN A 11 1.56 -10.29 -7.65
C GLN A 11 1.33 -9.71 -9.04
N GLU A 12 0.17 -9.14 -9.27
CA GLU A 12 -0.27 -8.65 -10.58
C GLU A 12 -0.93 -7.28 -10.43
N THR A 13 -0.76 -6.45 -11.43
CA THR A 13 -1.38 -5.12 -11.55
C THR A 13 -2.19 -5.08 -12.83
N GLN A 14 -3.44 -4.67 -12.72
CA GLN A 14 -4.26 -4.34 -13.87
C GLN A 14 -4.01 -2.88 -14.27
N VAL A 15 -3.72 -2.65 -15.54
CA VAL A 15 -3.40 -1.33 -16.10
C VAL A 15 -4.42 -0.99 -17.18
N CYS A 16 -4.99 0.20 -17.12
CA CYS A 16 -5.78 0.80 -18.18
C CYS A 16 -5.16 2.15 -18.57
N ILE A 17 -4.92 2.35 -19.86
CA ILE A 17 -4.40 3.61 -20.41
C ILE A 17 -5.46 4.22 -21.31
N GLU A 18 -5.83 5.46 -21.04
CA GLU A 18 -6.73 6.26 -21.85
C GLU A 18 -6.01 7.46 -22.44
N ASP A 19 -6.42 7.83 -23.64
CA ASP A 19 -6.02 9.10 -24.25
C ASP A 19 -6.77 10.29 -23.61
N ALA A 20 -6.46 11.50 -24.04
CA ALA A 20 -7.12 12.73 -23.57
C ALA A 20 -8.64 12.76 -23.87
N ARG A 21 -9.13 11.94 -24.80
CA ARG A 21 -10.54 11.85 -25.18
C ARG A 21 -11.30 10.78 -24.39
N GLY A 22 -10.60 9.96 -23.58
CA GLY A 22 -11.17 8.84 -22.86
C GLY A 22 -11.26 7.56 -23.69
N THR A 23 -10.53 7.50 -24.81
CA THR A 23 -10.45 6.28 -25.61
C THR A 23 -9.41 5.35 -24.96
N VAL A 24 -9.79 4.13 -24.68
CA VAL A 24 -8.87 3.13 -24.16
C VAL A 24 -7.83 2.76 -25.22
N VAL A 25 -6.58 3.07 -24.94
CA VAL A 25 -5.43 2.80 -25.80
C VAL A 25 -4.83 1.44 -25.48
N LEU A 26 -4.87 1.04 -24.20
CA LEU A 26 -4.31 -0.22 -23.74
C LEU A 26 -5.02 -0.67 -22.47
N GLU A 27 -5.34 -1.95 -22.42
CA GLU A 27 -5.72 -2.66 -21.20
C GLU A 27 -4.87 -3.92 -21.07
N GLN A 28 -4.16 -4.04 -19.96
CA GLN A 28 -3.26 -5.18 -19.76
C GLN A 28 -3.09 -5.52 -18.29
N ARG A 29 -2.99 -6.82 -18.00
CA ARG A 29 -2.53 -7.35 -16.71
C ARG A 29 -1.04 -7.63 -16.81
N ILE A 30 -0.27 -7.10 -15.85
CA ILE A 30 1.17 -7.31 -15.77
C ILE A 30 1.56 -7.80 -14.38
N ARG A 31 2.72 -8.43 -14.25
CA ARG A 31 3.29 -8.72 -12.94
C ARG A 31 3.69 -7.44 -12.24
N THR A 32 3.46 -7.36 -10.93
CA THR A 32 3.82 -6.21 -10.09
C THR A 32 5.32 -6.23 -9.81
N THR A 33 6.12 -5.88 -10.82
CA THR A 33 7.59 -5.79 -10.73
C THR A 33 8.10 -4.53 -11.42
N ARG A 34 9.25 -4.03 -10.95
CA ARG A 34 9.90 -2.81 -11.49
C ARG A 34 10.18 -2.94 -12.99
N GLU A 35 10.67 -4.11 -13.42
CA GLU A 35 11.03 -4.40 -14.81
C GLU A 35 9.81 -4.33 -15.73
N ARG A 36 8.66 -4.85 -15.25
CA ARG A 36 7.43 -4.83 -16.06
C ARG A 36 6.84 -3.43 -16.16
N PHE A 37 6.87 -2.64 -15.09
CA PHE A 37 6.48 -1.23 -15.15
C PHE A 37 7.40 -0.43 -16.07
N ALA A 38 8.71 -0.61 -15.96
CA ALA A 38 9.67 0.06 -16.84
C ALA A 38 9.50 -0.34 -18.31
N ALA A 39 9.28 -1.62 -18.60
CA ALA A 39 9.03 -2.11 -19.97
C ALA A 39 7.74 -1.53 -20.57
N LEU A 40 6.68 -1.36 -19.75
CA LEU A 40 5.40 -0.84 -20.23
C LEU A 40 5.39 0.68 -20.37
N LEU A 41 6.03 1.40 -19.44
CA LEU A 41 5.86 2.84 -19.27
C LEU A 41 7.15 3.65 -19.47
N GLY A 42 8.34 3.05 -19.31
CA GLY A 42 9.59 3.78 -19.32
C GLY A 42 9.91 4.50 -20.65
N GLY A 43 9.34 4.05 -21.77
CA GLY A 43 9.49 4.71 -23.08
C GLY A 43 8.30 5.59 -23.48
N ARG A 44 7.28 5.74 -22.62
CA ARG A 44 6.09 6.54 -22.91
C ARG A 44 6.30 8.02 -22.54
N PRO A 45 5.63 8.94 -23.23
CA PRO A 45 5.57 10.33 -22.80
C PRO A 45 5.02 10.44 -21.37
N ARG A 46 5.35 11.53 -20.69
CA ARG A 46 4.81 11.83 -19.36
C ARG A 46 3.29 11.68 -19.33
N ALA A 47 2.79 10.83 -18.47
CA ALA A 47 1.39 10.55 -18.25
C ALA A 47 0.99 10.85 -16.80
N ARG A 48 -0.31 11.04 -16.55
CA ARG A 48 -0.85 11.10 -15.20
C ARG A 48 -1.38 9.72 -14.83
N ILE A 49 -0.94 9.21 -13.67
CA ILE A 49 -1.25 7.85 -13.20
C ILE A 49 -2.01 7.94 -11.88
N LEU A 50 -3.14 7.25 -11.79
CA LEU A 50 -3.90 7.09 -10.58
C LEU A 50 -3.82 5.62 -10.12
N LEU A 51 -3.27 5.41 -8.93
CA LEU A 51 -3.16 4.09 -8.30
C LEU A 51 -4.27 3.89 -7.28
N ASP A 52 -4.77 2.66 -7.14
CA ASP A 52 -5.54 2.28 -5.97
C ASP A 52 -4.65 2.24 -4.72
N ALA A 53 -5.27 2.48 -3.54
CA ALA A 53 -4.56 2.42 -2.26
C ALA A 53 -4.37 0.97 -1.80
N ALA A 54 -3.20 0.44 -2.03
CA ALA A 54 -2.76 -0.89 -1.63
C ALA A 54 -1.43 -0.82 -0.86
N THR A 55 -1.00 -1.92 -0.27
CA THR A 55 0.30 -2.00 0.43
C THR A 55 1.47 -1.68 -0.50
N GLU A 56 1.36 -2.06 -1.77
CA GLU A 56 2.37 -1.88 -2.81
C GLU A 56 2.37 -0.49 -3.43
N SER A 57 1.29 0.29 -3.29
CA SER A 57 1.10 1.56 -4.02
C SER A 57 2.22 2.57 -3.81
N GLU A 58 2.84 2.59 -2.64
CA GLU A 58 3.91 3.55 -2.34
C GLU A 58 5.19 3.29 -3.14
N TRP A 59 5.68 2.04 -3.16
CA TRP A 59 6.89 1.75 -3.92
C TRP A 59 6.65 1.79 -5.43
N VAL A 60 5.44 1.40 -5.87
CA VAL A 60 5.02 1.53 -7.28
C VAL A 60 4.99 3.00 -7.68
N ALA A 61 4.37 3.86 -6.87
CA ALA A 61 4.33 5.30 -7.13
C ALA A 61 5.73 5.90 -7.27
N GLN A 62 6.63 5.62 -6.32
CA GLN A 62 8.01 6.10 -6.39
C GLN A 62 8.76 5.63 -7.65
N HIS A 63 8.53 4.37 -8.03
CA HIS A 63 9.16 3.83 -9.24
C HIS A 63 8.65 4.54 -10.50
N LEU A 64 7.34 4.76 -10.61
CA LEU A 64 6.72 5.42 -11.76
C LEU A 64 7.06 6.92 -11.82
N GLU A 65 7.17 7.59 -10.67
CA GLU A 65 7.71 8.96 -10.56
C GLU A 65 9.16 9.04 -11.06
N GLY A 66 9.98 8.03 -10.71
CA GLY A 66 11.35 7.89 -11.23
C GLY A 66 11.43 7.68 -12.74
N LEU A 67 10.37 7.15 -13.37
CA LEU A 67 10.23 7.05 -14.84
C LEU A 67 9.74 8.36 -15.49
N GLY A 68 9.44 9.40 -14.71
CA GLY A 68 9.03 10.73 -15.19
C GLY A 68 7.52 10.96 -15.26
N HIS A 69 6.69 10.06 -14.73
CA HIS A 69 5.23 10.20 -14.69
C HIS A 69 4.75 11.00 -13.48
N GLU A 70 3.56 11.58 -13.59
CA GLU A 70 2.85 12.22 -12.47
C GLU A 70 1.96 11.17 -11.79
N VAL A 71 2.20 10.87 -10.51
CA VAL A 71 1.54 9.75 -9.84
C VAL A 71 0.74 10.23 -8.63
N CYS A 72 -0.52 9.83 -8.56
CA CYS A 72 -1.40 10.00 -7.42
C CYS A 72 -1.86 8.64 -6.89
N VAL A 73 -2.06 8.54 -5.58
CA VAL A 73 -2.72 7.40 -4.95
C VAL A 73 -4.11 7.84 -4.53
N ALA A 74 -5.14 7.12 -4.97
CA ALA A 74 -6.53 7.46 -4.69
C ALA A 74 -6.91 7.18 -3.23
N ASP A 75 -7.73 8.04 -2.64
CA ASP A 75 -8.35 7.76 -1.34
C ASP A 75 -9.48 6.75 -1.54
N PRO A 76 -9.40 5.54 -0.95
CA PRO A 76 -10.41 4.49 -1.11
C PRO A 76 -11.77 4.87 -0.50
N ASN A 77 -11.80 5.89 0.37
CA ASN A 77 -13.03 6.36 1.00
C ASN A 77 -13.72 7.49 0.21
N TYR A 78 -13.18 7.91 -0.91
CA TYR A 78 -13.78 8.96 -1.72
C TYR A 78 -14.94 8.42 -2.56
N ALA A 79 -16.17 8.56 -2.02
CA ALA A 79 -17.39 7.97 -2.58
C ALA A 79 -17.67 8.37 -4.03
N ALA A 80 -17.32 9.60 -4.44
CA ALA A 80 -17.57 10.09 -5.79
C ALA A 80 -16.84 9.28 -6.87
N MET A 81 -15.65 8.77 -6.59
CA MET A 81 -14.88 7.92 -7.49
C MET A 81 -15.55 6.58 -7.77
N TYR A 82 -16.34 6.09 -6.82
CA TYR A 82 -17.02 4.79 -6.90
C TYR A 82 -18.54 4.92 -7.13
N ALA A 83 -19.06 6.14 -7.32
CA ALA A 83 -20.51 6.39 -7.46
C ALA A 83 -21.12 5.71 -8.69
N THR A 84 -20.35 5.56 -9.76
CA THR A 84 -20.74 4.86 -11.00
C THR A 84 -20.49 3.36 -10.96
N ARG A 85 -19.92 2.85 -9.87
CA ARG A 85 -19.60 1.44 -9.71
C ARG A 85 -20.88 0.62 -9.60
N SER A 86 -21.22 -0.10 -10.65
CA SER A 86 -22.30 -1.10 -10.60
C SER A 86 -21.98 -2.13 -9.52
N ARG A 87 -22.84 -2.24 -8.51
CA ARG A 87 -22.68 -3.13 -7.35
C ARG A 87 -22.59 -4.62 -7.68
N ARG A 88 -22.79 -5.02 -8.95
CA ARG A 88 -23.05 -6.41 -9.31
C ARG A 88 -21.85 -7.29 -9.64
N VAL A 89 -20.74 -6.75 -10.11
CA VAL A 89 -19.55 -7.58 -10.41
C VAL A 89 -18.27 -6.78 -10.20
N LYS A 90 -17.53 -7.11 -9.15
CA LYS A 90 -16.17 -6.59 -8.94
C LYS A 90 -15.22 -7.36 -9.84
N THR A 91 -14.55 -6.67 -10.77
CA THR A 91 -13.51 -7.25 -11.61
C THR A 91 -12.36 -6.25 -11.71
N ASP A 92 -11.13 -6.73 -11.55
CA ASP A 92 -9.91 -5.91 -11.49
C ASP A 92 -9.76 -4.99 -12.71
N TRP A 93 -10.17 -5.42 -13.92
CA TRP A 93 -10.10 -4.59 -15.12
C TRP A 93 -11.08 -3.40 -15.09
N ARG A 94 -12.26 -3.56 -14.47
CA ARG A 94 -13.22 -2.45 -14.29
C ARG A 94 -12.69 -1.44 -13.28
N ASP A 95 -11.97 -1.90 -12.29
CA ASP A 95 -11.38 -1.05 -11.27
C ASP A 95 -10.25 -0.19 -11.88
N ALA A 96 -9.36 -0.78 -12.68
CA ALA A 96 -8.32 -0.04 -13.40
C ALA A 96 -8.91 0.99 -14.39
N ARG A 97 -9.99 0.63 -15.11
CA ARG A 97 -10.67 1.55 -16.02
C ARG A 97 -11.34 2.69 -15.28
N THR A 98 -12.04 2.42 -14.18
CA THR A 98 -12.63 3.45 -13.32
C THR A 98 -11.58 4.43 -12.79
N LEU A 99 -10.39 3.92 -12.44
CA LEU A 99 -9.26 4.76 -12.04
C LEU A 99 -8.74 5.63 -13.19
N ALA A 100 -8.65 5.09 -14.42
CA ALA A 100 -8.23 5.86 -15.59
C ALA A 100 -9.22 6.99 -15.92
N ASP A 101 -10.51 6.69 -15.95
CA ASP A 101 -11.57 7.67 -16.12
C ASP A 101 -11.55 8.74 -15.02
N SER A 102 -11.43 8.33 -13.75
CA SER A 102 -11.34 9.25 -12.61
C SER A 102 -10.11 10.15 -12.70
N CYS A 103 -8.98 9.58 -13.15
CA CYS A 103 -7.74 10.32 -13.39
C CYS A 103 -7.94 11.40 -14.45
N ARG A 104 -8.58 11.04 -15.57
CA ARG A 104 -8.86 11.95 -16.69
C ARG A 104 -9.81 13.08 -16.30
N LEU A 105 -10.87 12.76 -15.57
CA LEU A 105 -11.91 13.71 -15.15
C LEU A 105 -11.52 14.53 -13.91
N GLY A 106 -10.40 14.21 -13.25
CA GLY A 106 -10.04 14.81 -11.96
C GLY A 106 -11.00 14.44 -10.82
N ALA A 107 -11.79 13.38 -10.99
CA ALA A 107 -12.82 12.94 -10.06
C ALA A 107 -12.28 12.01 -8.98
N TYR A 108 -11.16 12.36 -8.37
CA TYR A 108 -10.52 11.60 -7.29
C TYR A 108 -10.04 12.53 -6.18
N ARG A 109 -9.79 11.97 -5.01
CA ARG A 109 -9.07 12.63 -3.92
C ARG A 109 -7.76 11.89 -3.69
N ALA A 110 -6.65 12.63 -3.70
CA ALA A 110 -5.34 12.06 -3.42
C ALA A 110 -5.21 11.71 -1.94
N THR A 111 -4.70 10.53 -1.65
CA THR A 111 -4.31 10.14 -0.29
C THR A 111 -3.01 10.85 0.10
N HIS A 112 -2.93 11.27 1.36
CA HIS A 112 -1.67 11.77 1.91
C HIS A 112 -0.63 10.64 1.95
N ARG A 113 0.46 10.80 1.22
CA ARG A 113 1.58 9.86 1.22
C ARG A 113 2.58 10.25 2.31
N THR A 114 2.89 9.30 3.19
CA THR A 114 3.86 9.54 4.29
C THR A 114 5.28 9.64 3.75
N SER A 115 6.11 10.49 4.38
CA SER A 115 7.52 10.63 4.00
C SER A 115 8.32 9.35 4.22
N ALA A 116 9.45 9.20 3.53
CA ALA A 116 10.35 8.04 3.69
C ALA A 116 10.79 7.85 5.15
N ALA A 117 11.11 8.94 5.84
CA ALA A 117 11.49 8.91 7.25
C ALA A 117 10.36 8.39 8.14
N GLN A 118 9.14 8.87 7.93
CA GLN A 118 7.96 8.39 8.68
C GLN A 118 7.67 6.90 8.41
N ARG A 119 7.83 6.43 7.18
CA ARG A 119 7.67 5.01 6.84
C ARG A 119 8.70 4.15 7.55
N THR A 120 9.96 4.57 7.59
CA THR A 120 11.03 3.87 8.32
C THR A 120 10.71 3.75 9.81
N VAL A 121 10.31 4.85 10.44
CA VAL A 121 9.92 4.84 11.86
C VAL A 121 8.73 3.91 12.11
N ARG A 122 7.69 3.97 11.27
CA ARG A 122 6.53 3.05 11.38
C ARG A 122 6.93 1.59 11.24
N ALA A 123 7.81 1.25 10.31
CA ALA A 123 8.32 -0.10 10.14
C ALA A 123 9.09 -0.58 11.38
N GLN A 124 9.97 0.26 11.95
CA GLN A 124 10.71 -0.06 13.18
C GLN A 124 9.76 -0.26 14.38
N LEU A 125 8.73 0.59 14.51
CA LEU A 125 7.72 0.42 15.56
C LEU A 125 6.92 -0.87 15.39
N ALA A 126 6.53 -1.23 14.17
CA ALA A 126 5.82 -2.47 13.90
C ALA A 126 6.67 -3.71 14.23
N VAL A 127 7.95 -3.70 13.87
CA VAL A 127 8.90 -4.78 14.24
C VAL A 127 9.04 -4.88 15.76
N ARG A 128 9.25 -3.75 16.45
CA ARG A 128 9.33 -3.72 17.91
C ARG A 128 8.06 -4.28 18.56
N GLU A 129 6.89 -3.87 18.08
CA GLU A 129 5.61 -4.36 18.60
C GLU A 129 5.47 -5.89 18.42
N ALA A 130 5.82 -6.41 17.24
CA ALA A 130 5.80 -7.84 16.96
C ALA A 130 6.73 -8.62 17.91
N LEU A 131 7.95 -8.11 18.14
CA LEU A 131 8.90 -8.73 19.05
C LEU A 131 8.40 -8.72 20.51
N VAL A 132 7.82 -7.60 20.97
CA VAL A 132 7.25 -7.49 22.32
C VAL A 132 6.07 -8.46 22.50
N ARG A 133 5.17 -8.55 21.52
CA ARG A 133 4.04 -9.50 21.55
C ARG A 133 4.53 -10.95 21.59
N THR A 134 5.51 -11.29 20.77
CA THR A 134 6.11 -12.63 20.72
C THR A 134 6.77 -12.99 22.04
N ARG A 135 7.59 -12.11 22.62
CA ARG A 135 8.19 -12.29 23.93
C ARG A 135 7.13 -12.54 25.00
N THR A 136 6.09 -11.70 25.04
CA THR A 136 5.00 -11.82 26.02
C THR A 136 4.28 -13.16 25.89
N ARG A 137 4.00 -13.59 24.64
CA ARG A 137 3.39 -14.89 24.36
C ARG A 137 4.22 -16.04 24.89
N TYR A 138 5.53 -16.05 24.63
CA TYR A 138 6.42 -17.12 25.12
C TYR A 138 6.49 -17.15 26.65
N ILE A 139 6.61 -16.00 27.31
CA ILE A 139 6.59 -15.92 28.76
C ILE A 139 5.29 -16.49 29.35
N SER A 140 4.15 -16.17 28.71
CA SER A 140 2.84 -16.67 29.15
C SER A 140 2.72 -18.18 29.01
N VAL A 141 3.20 -18.74 27.88
CA VAL A 141 3.20 -20.18 27.65
C VAL A 141 4.09 -20.91 28.66
N LEU A 142 5.33 -20.43 28.86
CA LEU A 142 6.25 -21.00 29.84
C LEU A 142 5.66 -21.01 31.24
N ARG A 143 5.07 -19.89 31.66
CA ARG A 143 4.39 -19.80 32.98
C ARG A 143 3.22 -20.77 33.09
N ALA A 144 2.45 -20.95 32.02
CA ALA A 144 1.32 -21.89 32.03
C ALA A 144 1.80 -23.34 32.18
N VAL A 145 2.88 -23.73 31.47
CA VAL A 145 3.48 -25.06 31.59
C VAL A 145 4.01 -25.29 33.00
N LEU A 146 4.78 -24.34 33.55
CA LEU A 146 5.36 -24.46 34.88
C LEU A 146 4.29 -24.55 35.98
N ARG A 147 3.19 -23.78 35.86
CA ARG A 147 2.06 -23.86 36.81
C ARG A 147 1.41 -25.25 36.82
N ARG A 148 1.29 -25.88 35.65
CA ARG A 148 0.75 -27.22 35.54
C ARG A 148 1.54 -28.21 36.37
N ASP A 149 2.86 -28.00 36.45
CA ASP A 149 3.79 -28.87 37.20
C ASP A 149 4.02 -28.32 38.64
N GLY A 150 3.16 -27.42 39.13
CA GLY A 150 3.20 -26.89 40.50
C GLY A 150 4.25 -25.79 40.75
N VAL A 151 4.94 -25.34 39.71
CA VAL A 151 5.97 -24.26 39.81
C VAL A 151 5.38 -22.91 39.55
N CYS A 152 5.44 -22.00 40.54
CA CYS A 152 5.00 -20.62 40.41
C CYS A 152 6.22 -19.71 40.18
N VAL A 153 6.28 -19.11 38.96
CA VAL A 153 7.32 -18.12 38.62
C VAL A 153 6.81 -16.73 38.94
N PRO A 154 7.45 -15.96 39.84
CA PRO A 154 7.04 -14.61 40.14
C PRO A 154 7.14 -13.69 38.92
N ARG A 155 6.28 -12.65 38.86
CA ARG A 155 6.47 -11.58 37.89
C ARG A 155 7.73 -10.81 38.26
N VAL A 156 8.68 -10.73 37.35
CA VAL A 156 9.80 -9.79 37.50
C VAL A 156 9.25 -8.43 37.13
N ASP A 157 9.01 -7.58 38.09
CA ASP A 157 8.72 -6.18 37.86
C ASP A 157 10.02 -5.53 37.34
N HIS A 158 10.06 -5.28 36.04
CA HIS A 158 11.07 -4.42 35.45
C HIS A 158 10.74 -2.95 35.79
N THR A 159 10.84 -2.59 37.04
CA THR A 159 11.11 -1.21 37.41
C THR A 159 12.49 -0.92 36.86
N LEU A 160 12.53 -0.20 35.74
CA LEU A 160 13.74 0.48 35.27
C LEU A 160 14.25 1.29 36.44
N THR A 161 15.29 0.83 37.11
CA THR A 161 16.10 1.68 37.99
C THR A 161 16.60 2.80 37.09
N ARG A 162 15.94 3.97 37.21
CA ARG A 162 16.54 5.23 36.81
C ARG A 162 17.84 5.32 37.60
N GLY A 163 18.97 5.19 36.93
CA GLY A 163 20.25 5.53 37.50
C GLY A 163 20.22 6.97 38.02
N PRO A 164 20.95 7.29 39.09
CA PRO A 164 21.01 8.63 39.62
C PRO A 164 21.55 9.55 38.53
N ALA A 165 20.81 10.65 38.34
CA ALA A 165 21.28 11.77 37.53
C ALA A 165 22.49 12.37 38.27
N SER A 166 23.65 12.36 37.62
CA SER A 166 24.84 13.10 37.96
C SER A 166 24.94 14.31 37.07
#